data_a9836fde1adaa1790a07c185d034486a
#
_entry.id   a9836fde1adaa1790a07c185d034486a
#
_cell.length_a   1.000
_cell.length_b   1.000
_cell.length_c   1.000
_cell.angle_alpha   90.00
_cell.angle_beta   90.00
_cell.angle_gamma   90.00
#
_symmetry.space_group_name_H-M   'P 1'
#
loop_
_entity.id
_entity.type
_entity.pdbx_description
1 polymer ?
#
loop_
_entity_poly.entity_id
_entity_poly.type
_entity_poly.pdbx_seq_one_letter_code
_entity_poly.pdbx_strand_id
1 'polypeptide(L)'
;MKKIVHKLSNDRRTKRLALLLAHLAVLGAIGFAGSTQAAEGKAKVIGYYMDASDDYYKAGFQVFKALATQAGWQVLDVVGQGTAPEQIDAVENFLTQKVDALVVVQNSPQTTSETLKRAHAAGVPEFHLTHNPPNESGLAGFAGFDWVYDGELAAQSAMKHNVKRLIMIEGKLGQGTAAGQTQGFIQGYQKAGKDVGNLLTSVGVKGAGGKDLQVVFWGSGGWFADPAKKVMQDAITALGPDGFDGAYVQNDEMMTGALEAMQEAGLDPSKYWLGSSNGKEKSWDWVAKGLTTMDVNQCPTLEADIAFQQISAYFAGKPYKKAVFVNFQPYEKDTDDKSKMIPWILDDYMAKRAANAFKYDINDPVFRANPAYQ
;
A
#
# COMPACT_ATOMS: atom_id res chain seq x y z
N MET A 1 58.57 46.09 54.99
CA MET A 1 58.22 44.99 54.06
C MET A 1 56.96 44.33 54.55
N LYS A 2 55.81 44.95 54.36
CA LYS A 2 54.48 44.33 54.56
C LYS A 2 53.55 45.15 53.70
N LYS A 3 53.18 44.72 52.50
CA LYS A 3 52.08 45.22 51.62
C LYS A 3 52.24 44.80 50.18
N ILE A 4 52.34 43.51 49.84
CA ILE A 4 52.14 43.00 48.47
C ILE A 4 51.70 41.52 48.51
N VAL A 5 50.65 41.18 49.28
CA VAL A 5 50.05 39.81 49.21
C VAL A 5 48.50 39.86 49.27
N HIS A 6 47.88 40.94 48.83
CA HIS A 6 46.42 40.99 48.89
C HIS A 6 45.76 41.54 47.63
N LYS A 7 46.21 41.06 46.42
CA LYS A 7 45.57 41.52 45.18
C LYS A 7 45.53 40.48 44.04
N LEU A 8 45.33 39.21 44.33
CA LEU A 8 45.16 38.16 43.30
C LEU A 8 44.08 37.12 43.66
N SER A 9 42.92 37.53 44.23
CA SER A 9 41.85 36.56 44.49
C SER A 9 40.47 37.05 44.11
N ASN A 10 40.31 37.86 43.04
CA ASN A 10 38.98 38.23 42.60
C ASN A 10 38.91 38.45 41.09
N ASP A 11 39.42 37.52 40.31
CA ASP A 11 39.18 37.53 38.89
C ASP A 11 38.04 36.59 38.53
N ARG A 12 36.91 37.19 38.21
CA ARG A 12 35.67 36.47 37.78
C ARG A 12 35.88 35.64 36.50
N ARG A 13 36.97 35.84 35.77
CA ARG A 13 37.30 35.09 34.56
C ARG A 13 37.87 33.69 34.90
N THR A 14 38.69 33.56 35.93
CA THR A 14 39.22 32.28 36.38
C THR A 14 38.17 31.35 36.95
N LYS A 15 37.17 31.91 37.66
CA LYS A 15 36.05 31.08 38.17
C LYS A 15 35.11 30.61 37.06
N ARG A 16 34.94 31.36 35.96
CA ARG A 16 34.15 30.93 34.81
C ARG A 16 34.85 29.84 34.00
N LEU A 17 36.18 29.87 33.90
CA LEU A 17 36.95 28.85 33.20
C LEU A 17 36.98 27.50 33.97
N ALA A 18 37.07 27.54 35.28
CA ALA A 18 36.99 26.35 36.15
C ALA A 18 35.62 25.69 36.15
N LEU A 19 34.50 26.48 36.04
CA LEU A 19 33.15 25.96 35.93
C LEU A 19 32.89 25.35 34.51
N LEU A 20 33.47 25.91 33.46
CA LEU A 20 33.33 25.37 32.09
C LEU A 20 34.11 24.05 31.94
N LEU A 21 35.25 23.90 32.55
CA LEU A 21 36.02 22.64 32.52
C LEU A 21 35.37 21.52 33.36
N ALA A 22 34.69 21.88 34.50
CA ALA A 22 33.93 20.91 35.29
C ALA A 22 32.65 20.41 34.58
N HIS A 23 32.01 21.22 33.74
CA HIS A 23 30.84 20.80 32.97
C HIS A 23 31.20 19.95 31.76
N LEU A 24 32.36 20.13 31.17
CA LEU A 24 32.86 19.24 30.09
C LEU A 24 33.28 17.84 30.60
N ALA A 25 33.65 17.71 31.83
CA ALA A 25 34.04 16.41 32.44
C ALA A 25 32.80 15.58 32.86
N VAL A 26 31.65 16.18 33.11
CA VAL A 26 30.39 15.49 33.47
C VAL A 26 29.56 15.08 32.24
N LEU A 27 29.72 15.76 31.10
CA LEU A 27 29.10 15.37 29.84
C LEU A 27 29.83 14.25 29.10
N GLY A 28 31.05 13.92 29.50
CA GLY A 28 31.82 12.80 28.94
C GLY A 28 31.54 11.44 29.58
N ALA A 29 30.78 11.36 30.68
CA ALA A 29 30.56 10.11 31.43
C ALA A 29 29.10 9.55 31.35
N ILE A 30 28.19 10.18 30.59
CA ILE A 30 26.79 9.70 30.42
C ILE A 30 26.54 9.24 28.98
N GLY A 31 27.56 9.09 28.17
CA GLY A 31 27.43 8.82 26.72
C GLY A 31 27.92 7.45 26.24
N PHE A 32 28.11 6.44 27.09
CA PHE A 32 28.54 5.10 26.59
C PHE A 32 28.06 3.96 27.51
N ALA A 33 26.75 3.85 27.66
CA ALA A 33 26.15 2.60 28.13
C ALA A 33 24.89 2.34 27.31
N GLY A 34 25.06 1.73 26.16
CA GLY A 34 23.94 1.35 25.29
C GLY A 34 24.35 1.11 23.83
N SER A 35 25.60 0.85 23.53
CA SER A 35 25.90 0.11 22.31
C SER A 35 25.42 -1.32 22.53
N THR A 36 24.15 -1.59 22.23
CA THR A 36 23.77 -2.94 21.84
C THR A 36 24.67 -3.28 20.68
N GLN A 37 25.66 -4.09 20.95
CA GLN A 37 26.51 -4.76 19.98
C GLN A 37 25.51 -5.50 19.07
N ALA A 38 25.12 -4.89 17.94
CA ALA A 38 24.50 -5.60 16.85
C ALA A 38 25.49 -6.73 16.55
N ALA A 39 25.02 -7.95 16.64
CA ALA A 39 25.82 -9.11 16.25
C ALA A 39 26.40 -8.78 14.87
N GLU A 40 27.73 -8.86 14.72
CA GLU A 40 28.47 -8.74 13.46
C GLU A 40 28.07 -9.89 12.53
N GLY A 41 26.81 -9.87 12.07
CA GLY A 41 26.33 -10.66 10.95
C GLY A 41 26.58 -9.86 9.67
N LYS A 42 27.07 -10.53 8.63
CA LYS A 42 27.16 -9.96 7.28
C LYS A 42 25.87 -9.20 6.96
N ALA A 43 25.99 -7.96 6.48
CA ALA A 43 24.84 -7.16 6.05
C ALA A 43 23.97 -7.97 5.10
N LYS A 44 22.65 -8.01 5.35
CA LYS A 44 21.69 -8.73 4.51
C LYS A 44 21.54 -8.03 3.18
N VAL A 45 21.39 -8.81 2.11
CA VAL A 45 21.11 -8.32 0.75
C VAL A 45 19.73 -8.80 0.33
N ILE A 46 18.84 -7.88 0.00
CA ILE A 46 17.46 -8.16 -0.39
C ILE A 46 17.29 -7.85 -1.89
N GLY A 47 16.78 -8.81 -2.67
CA GLY A 47 16.31 -8.56 -4.02
C GLY A 47 14.86 -8.08 -3.98
N TYR A 48 14.55 -6.93 -4.58
CA TYR A 48 13.20 -6.36 -4.60
C TYR A 48 12.74 -6.14 -6.03
N TYR A 49 11.69 -6.85 -6.44
CA TYR A 49 11.09 -6.74 -7.76
C TYR A 49 9.74 -6.01 -7.70
N MET A 50 9.57 -5.01 -8.56
CA MET A 50 8.30 -4.33 -8.80
C MET A 50 7.80 -4.65 -10.21
N ASP A 51 6.54 -5.10 -10.34
CA ASP A 51 5.97 -5.49 -11.64
C ASP A 51 5.89 -4.33 -12.64
N ALA A 52 5.69 -3.11 -12.17
CA ALA A 52 5.58 -1.92 -12.99
C ALA A 52 6.15 -0.67 -12.30
N SER A 53 6.37 0.38 -13.10
CA SER A 53 6.80 1.69 -12.60
C SER A 53 5.60 2.59 -12.33
N ASP A 54 4.80 2.29 -11.32
CA ASP A 54 3.71 3.13 -10.85
C ASP A 54 3.98 3.74 -9.46
N ASP A 55 3.16 4.69 -9.06
CA ASP A 55 3.33 5.39 -7.79
C ASP A 55 3.03 4.50 -6.59
N TYR A 56 2.15 3.50 -6.75
CA TYR A 56 1.82 2.55 -5.69
C TYR A 56 3.04 1.74 -5.27
N TYR A 57 3.67 1.06 -6.23
CA TYR A 57 4.84 0.24 -5.96
C TYR A 57 6.04 1.07 -5.52
N LYS A 58 6.22 2.28 -6.10
CA LYS A 58 7.30 3.20 -5.70
C LYS A 58 7.18 3.63 -4.25
N ALA A 59 5.96 3.99 -3.79
CA ALA A 59 5.74 4.42 -2.41
C ALA A 59 6.07 3.29 -1.42
N GLY A 60 5.61 2.07 -1.68
CA GLY A 60 5.95 0.89 -0.89
C GLY A 60 7.45 0.62 -0.88
N PHE A 61 8.08 0.62 -2.06
CA PHE A 61 9.52 0.41 -2.18
C PHE A 61 10.35 1.42 -1.38
N GLN A 62 9.99 2.70 -1.41
CA GLN A 62 10.69 3.74 -0.66
C GLN A 62 10.67 3.49 0.83
N VAL A 63 9.53 3.08 1.39
CA VAL A 63 9.42 2.69 2.81
C VAL A 63 10.25 1.45 3.11
N PHE A 64 10.13 0.38 2.30
CA PHE A 64 10.93 -0.82 2.48
C PHE A 64 12.42 -0.51 2.48
N LYS A 65 12.89 0.25 1.48
CA LYS A 65 14.31 0.65 1.34
C LYS A 65 14.80 1.49 2.52
N ALA A 66 13.99 2.42 3.02
CA ALA A 66 14.33 3.23 4.19
C ALA A 66 14.49 2.35 5.45
N LEU A 67 13.55 1.43 5.69
CA LEU A 67 13.60 0.51 6.84
C LEU A 67 14.77 -0.47 6.73
N ALA A 68 15.00 -1.04 5.54
CA ALA A 68 16.12 -1.93 5.27
C ALA A 68 17.48 -1.23 5.51
N THR A 69 17.60 0.02 5.02
CA THR A 69 18.80 0.85 5.24
C THR A 69 19.04 1.12 6.72
N GLN A 70 17.99 1.45 7.49
CA GLN A 70 18.09 1.62 8.95
C GLN A 70 18.53 0.34 9.67
N ALA A 71 18.15 -0.83 9.14
CA ALA A 71 18.59 -2.14 9.65
C ALA A 71 19.99 -2.55 9.16
N GLY A 72 20.68 -1.73 8.36
CA GLY A 72 21.99 -2.03 7.78
C GLY A 72 21.95 -3.04 6.63
N TRP A 73 20.78 -3.21 5.97
CA TRP A 73 20.62 -4.09 4.82
C TRP A 73 20.86 -3.35 3.50
N GLN A 74 21.32 -4.10 2.50
CA GLN A 74 21.37 -3.63 1.11
C GLN A 74 20.12 -4.08 0.37
N VAL A 75 19.56 -3.23 -0.49
CA VAL A 75 18.45 -3.57 -1.37
C VAL A 75 18.89 -3.42 -2.83
N LEU A 76 18.77 -4.50 -3.59
CA LEU A 76 18.92 -4.54 -5.04
C LEU A 76 17.53 -4.50 -5.63
N ASP A 77 17.21 -3.52 -6.47
CA ASP A 77 15.87 -3.35 -7.01
C ASP A 77 15.83 -3.48 -8.53
N VAL A 78 14.73 -4.04 -9.03
CA VAL A 78 14.39 -4.12 -10.45
C VAL A 78 12.93 -3.72 -10.62
N VAL A 79 12.69 -2.85 -11.59
CA VAL A 79 11.36 -2.42 -12.02
C VAL A 79 11.06 -3.05 -13.37
N GLY A 80 10.03 -3.87 -13.44
CA GLY A 80 9.53 -4.48 -14.67
C GLY A 80 8.61 -3.54 -15.45
N GLN A 81 8.08 -4.03 -16.54
CA GLN A 81 7.09 -3.38 -17.40
C GLN A 81 5.80 -4.21 -17.51
N GLY A 82 5.55 -5.05 -16.49
CA GLY A 82 4.33 -5.83 -16.39
C GLY A 82 4.36 -7.13 -17.18
N THR A 83 5.54 -7.72 -17.43
CA THR A 83 5.64 -8.99 -18.17
C THR A 83 6.21 -10.14 -17.33
N ALA A 84 5.74 -11.36 -17.59
CA ALA A 84 6.20 -12.55 -16.88
C ALA A 84 7.71 -12.83 -17.07
N PRO A 85 8.30 -12.73 -18.27
CA PRO A 85 9.74 -12.95 -18.46
C PRO A 85 10.59 -12.02 -17.59
N GLU A 86 10.24 -10.74 -17.48
CA GLU A 86 11.01 -9.78 -16.70
C GLU A 86 11.06 -10.12 -15.21
N GLN A 87 9.95 -10.61 -14.62
CA GLN A 87 9.95 -11.08 -13.24
C GLN A 87 10.88 -12.29 -13.07
N ILE A 88 10.82 -13.25 -13.99
CA ILE A 88 11.66 -14.46 -13.95
C ILE A 88 13.13 -14.07 -14.05
N ASP A 89 13.49 -13.23 -15.01
CA ASP A 89 14.88 -12.79 -15.26
C ASP A 89 15.41 -11.99 -14.05
N ALA A 90 14.58 -11.13 -13.47
CA ALA A 90 14.95 -10.36 -12.26
C ALA A 90 15.23 -11.29 -11.07
N VAL A 91 14.39 -12.27 -10.82
CA VAL A 91 14.58 -13.25 -9.75
C VAL A 91 15.85 -14.08 -10.00
N GLU A 92 16.09 -14.57 -11.20
CA GLU A 92 17.33 -15.28 -11.55
C GLU A 92 18.59 -14.42 -11.31
N ASN A 93 18.52 -13.17 -11.71
CA ASN A 93 19.61 -12.21 -11.48
C ASN A 93 19.90 -12.02 -9.98
N PHE A 94 18.85 -11.82 -9.17
CA PHE A 94 19.02 -11.72 -7.71
C PHE A 94 19.61 -13.00 -7.10
N LEU A 95 19.14 -14.17 -7.51
CA LEU A 95 19.69 -15.45 -7.05
C LEU A 95 21.17 -15.62 -7.43
N THR A 96 21.57 -15.21 -8.65
CA THR A 96 22.96 -15.18 -9.10
C THR A 96 23.81 -14.24 -8.25
N GLN A 97 23.26 -13.11 -7.80
CA GLN A 97 23.89 -12.15 -6.90
C GLN A 97 23.88 -12.61 -5.44
N LYS A 98 23.31 -13.79 -5.14
CA LYS A 98 23.28 -14.43 -3.81
C LYS A 98 22.60 -13.53 -2.75
N VAL A 99 21.42 -13.00 -3.09
CA VAL A 99 20.59 -12.28 -2.12
C VAL A 99 20.19 -13.20 -0.97
N ASP A 100 19.96 -12.62 0.21
CA ASP A 100 19.53 -13.37 1.41
C ASP A 100 18.01 -13.59 1.46
N ALA A 101 17.23 -12.74 0.75
CA ALA A 101 15.78 -12.88 0.59
C ALA A 101 15.31 -12.16 -0.67
N LEU A 102 14.13 -12.53 -1.14
CA LEU A 102 13.41 -11.88 -2.25
C LEU A 102 12.13 -11.23 -1.74
N VAL A 103 11.83 -10.04 -2.24
CA VAL A 103 10.53 -9.38 -2.15
C VAL A 103 10.01 -9.21 -3.57
N VAL A 104 8.81 -9.72 -3.84
CA VAL A 104 8.26 -9.75 -5.19
C VAL A 104 6.84 -9.17 -5.20
N VAL A 105 6.65 -8.09 -5.97
CA VAL A 105 5.32 -7.69 -6.42
C VAL A 105 5.05 -8.45 -7.71
N GLN A 106 4.22 -9.48 -7.63
CA GLN A 106 4.09 -10.48 -8.69
C GLN A 106 3.33 -9.97 -9.93
N ASN A 107 3.71 -10.47 -11.11
CA ASN A 107 2.99 -10.23 -12.35
C ASN A 107 1.70 -11.09 -12.44
N SER A 108 1.82 -12.39 -12.20
CA SER A 108 0.72 -13.34 -12.27
C SER A 108 0.95 -14.55 -11.35
N PRO A 109 -0.10 -15.31 -11.01
CA PRO A 109 0.03 -16.56 -10.26
C PRO A 109 0.98 -17.59 -10.90
N GLN A 110 0.95 -17.69 -12.23
CA GLN A 110 1.81 -18.64 -12.97
C GLN A 110 3.28 -18.26 -12.86
N THR A 111 3.59 -16.96 -12.98
CA THR A 111 4.95 -16.44 -12.81
C THR A 111 5.46 -16.67 -11.40
N THR A 112 4.58 -16.50 -10.39
CA THR A 112 4.91 -16.79 -8.99
C THR A 112 5.34 -18.24 -8.80
N SER A 113 4.60 -19.20 -9.33
CA SER A 113 4.94 -20.62 -9.23
C SER A 113 6.33 -20.92 -9.79
N GLU A 114 6.70 -20.25 -10.86
CA GLU A 114 8.01 -20.44 -11.49
C GLU A 114 9.14 -19.83 -10.66
N THR A 115 8.97 -18.57 -10.17
CA THR A 115 10.00 -17.91 -9.37
C THR A 115 10.21 -18.60 -8.01
N LEU A 116 9.11 -19.05 -7.37
CA LEU A 116 9.17 -19.82 -6.13
C LEU A 116 10.00 -21.10 -6.24
N LYS A 117 9.84 -21.86 -7.34
CA LYS A 117 10.64 -23.06 -7.57
C LYS A 117 12.12 -22.73 -7.62
N ARG A 118 12.50 -21.65 -8.30
CA ARG A 118 13.90 -21.20 -8.43
C ARG A 118 14.47 -20.72 -7.11
N ALA A 119 13.73 -19.88 -6.40
CA ALA A 119 14.10 -19.37 -5.07
C ALA A 119 14.28 -20.53 -4.07
N HIS A 120 13.33 -21.48 -4.05
CA HIS A 120 13.38 -22.64 -3.18
C HIS A 120 14.58 -23.54 -3.49
N ALA A 121 14.87 -23.80 -4.77
CA ALA A 121 16.04 -24.58 -5.20
C ALA A 121 17.36 -23.91 -4.79
N ALA A 122 17.39 -22.58 -4.72
CA ALA A 122 18.54 -21.80 -4.25
C ALA A 122 18.59 -21.63 -2.71
N GLY A 123 17.56 -22.07 -1.97
CA GLY A 123 17.45 -21.90 -0.53
C GLY A 123 17.21 -20.45 -0.10
N VAL A 124 16.67 -19.61 -1.00
CA VAL A 124 16.39 -18.19 -0.75
C VAL A 124 14.91 -18.02 -0.44
N PRO A 125 14.52 -17.44 0.72
CA PRO A 125 13.11 -17.18 1.04
C PRO A 125 12.55 -16.09 0.14
N GLU A 126 11.31 -16.30 -0.33
CA GLU A 126 10.57 -15.36 -1.17
C GLU A 126 9.34 -14.84 -0.42
N PHE A 127 9.18 -13.51 -0.40
CA PHE A 127 8.09 -12.76 0.22
C PHE A 127 7.34 -12.01 -0.87
N HIS A 128 6.01 -12.03 -0.81
CA HIS A 128 5.17 -11.36 -1.79
C HIS A 128 4.41 -10.18 -1.21
N LEU A 129 4.13 -9.21 -2.07
CA LEU A 129 3.35 -8.01 -1.78
C LEU A 129 2.16 -7.89 -2.75
N THR A 130 1.14 -7.17 -2.30
CA THR A 130 0.02 -6.61 -3.08
C THR A 130 -0.91 -7.65 -3.67
N HIS A 131 -0.47 -8.39 -4.68
CA HIS A 131 -1.33 -9.34 -5.38
C HIS A 131 -1.40 -10.66 -4.63
N ASN A 132 -2.61 -11.17 -4.41
CA ASN A 132 -2.80 -12.46 -3.77
C ASN A 132 -1.99 -13.53 -4.49
N PRO A 133 -1.01 -14.15 -3.82
CA PRO A 133 -0.27 -15.24 -4.41
C PRO A 133 -1.19 -16.45 -4.64
N PRO A 134 -0.86 -17.33 -5.56
CA PRO A 134 -1.52 -18.60 -5.64
C PRO A 134 -1.38 -19.33 -4.29
N ASN A 135 -2.31 -20.23 -4.00
CA ASN A 135 -2.28 -21.05 -2.78
C ASN A 135 -1.10 -22.03 -2.83
N GLU A 136 0.13 -21.52 -2.72
CA GLU A 136 1.36 -22.29 -2.84
C GLU A 136 2.10 -22.39 -1.50
N SER A 137 2.46 -23.62 -1.15
CA SER A 137 3.13 -24.02 0.08
C SER A 137 4.61 -23.60 0.19
N GLY A 138 5.07 -22.59 -0.56
CA GLY A 138 6.48 -22.23 -0.64
C GLY A 138 6.84 -20.82 -0.22
N LEU A 139 5.86 -19.91 -0.09
CA LEU A 139 6.13 -18.52 0.31
C LEU A 139 6.63 -18.43 1.76
N ALA A 140 7.67 -17.65 1.98
CA ALA A 140 8.14 -17.30 3.30
C ALA A 140 7.23 -16.28 3.98
N GLY A 141 6.64 -15.35 3.19
CA GLY A 141 5.68 -14.39 3.70
C GLY A 141 4.86 -13.72 2.62
N PHE A 142 3.72 -13.15 3.03
CA PHE A 142 2.85 -12.34 2.20
C PHE A 142 2.28 -11.18 3.01
N ALA A 143 2.30 -9.98 2.44
CA ALA A 143 1.59 -8.83 2.94
C ALA A 143 0.78 -8.20 1.81
N GLY A 144 -0.51 -7.99 2.04
CA GLY A 144 -1.42 -7.45 1.03
C GLY A 144 -2.78 -7.13 1.60
N PHE A 145 -3.76 -7.02 0.72
CA PHE A 145 -5.12 -6.64 1.06
C PHE A 145 -6.12 -7.72 0.62
N ASP A 146 -7.26 -7.76 1.29
CA ASP A 146 -8.40 -8.57 0.87
C ASP A 146 -9.21 -7.79 -0.18
N TRP A 147 -8.89 -8.00 -1.45
CA TRP A 147 -9.50 -7.27 -2.56
C TRP A 147 -11.00 -7.49 -2.71
N VAL A 148 -11.52 -8.63 -2.25
CA VAL A 148 -12.96 -8.86 -2.20
C VAL A 148 -13.59 -7.96 -1.14
N TYR A 149 -12.97 -7.85 0.02
CA TYR A 149 -13.45 -6.96 1.08
C TYR A 149 -13.39 -5.48 0.68
N ASP A 150 -12.37 -5.06 -0.08
CA ASP A 150 -12.30 -3.72 -0.67
C ASP A 150 -13.55 -3.41 -1.51
N GLY A 151 -13.86 -4.28 -2.46
CA GLY A 151 -15.08 -4.15 -3.27
C GLY A 151 -16.36 -4.13 -2.44
N GLU A 152 -16.44 -4.91 -1.37
CA GLU A 152 -17.60 -4.90 -0.46
C GLU A 152 -17.77 -3.55 0.26
N LEU A 153 -16.68 -2.92 0.67
CA LEU A 153 -16.71 -1.58 1.27
C LEU A 153 -17.23 -0.54 0.28
N ALA A 154 -16.74 -0.59 -0.96
CA ALA A 154 -17.24 0.28 -2.02
C ALA A 154 -18.74 0.05 -2.30
N ALA A 155 -19.18 -1.21 -2.32
CA ALA A 155 -20.60 -1.55 -2.48
C ALA A 155 -21.46 -1.01 -1.33
N GLN A 156 -21.00 -1.07 -0.09
CA GLN A 156 -21.71 -0.51 1.06
C GLN A 156 -21.93 1.01 0.90
N SER A 157 -20.91 1.74 0.46
CA SER A 157 -21.01 3.16 0.16
C SER A 157 -21.99 3.40 -0.99
N ALA A 158 -21.86 2.69 -2.11
CA ALA A 158 -22.74 2.82 -3.26
C ALA A 158 -24.23 2.59 -2.90
N MET A 159 -24.50 1.60 -2.05
CA MET A 159 -25.87 1.32 -1.57
C MET A 159 -26.44 2.45 -0.70
N LYS A 160 -25.63 3.08 0.17
CA LYS A 160 -26.05 4.26 0.95
C LYS A 160 -26.48 5.42 0.04
N HIS A 161 -25.85 5.53 -1.12
CA HIS A 161 -26.15 6.55 -2.13
C HIS A 161 -27.16 6.09 -3.20
N ASN A 162 -27.80 4.93 -3.01
CA ASN A 162 -28.82 4.37 -3.91
C ASN A 162 -28.34 4.15 -5.35
N VAL A 163 -27.07 3.83 -5.55
CA VAL A 163 -26.51 3.53 -6.88
C VAL A 163 -27.12 2.26 -7.43
N LYS A 164 -27.72 2.35 -8.63
CA LYS A 164 -28.34 1.23 -9.36
C LYS A 164 -27.77 1.04 -10.76
N ARG A 165 -27.35 2.12 -11.39
CA ARG A 165 -26.76 2.13 -12.74
C ARG A 165 -25.30 2.54 -12.62
N LEU A 166 -24.43 1.55 -12.68
CA LEU A 166 -23.02 1.72 -12.38
C LEU A 166 -22.17 1.70 -13.66
N ILE A 167 -21.22 2.62 -13.77
CA ILE A 167 -20.04 2.48 -14.62
C ILE A 167 -18.97 1.75 -13.82
N MET A 168 -18.45 0.63 -14.35
CA MET A 168 -17.35 -0.11 -13.75
C MET A 168 -16.08 0.13 -14.58
N ILE A 169 -15.04 0.71 -13.95
CA ILE A 169 -13.71 0.87 -14.56
C ILE A 169 -12.72 0.01 -13.79
N GLU A 170 -12.40 -1.14 -14.37
CA GLU A 170 -11.52 -2.13 -13.77
C GLU A 170 -10.04 -1.79 -13.98
N GLY A 171 -9.20 -2.30 -13.09
CA GLY A 171 -7.77 -2.36 -13.28
C GLY A 171 -7.36 -3.26 -14.44
N LYS A 172 -6.17 -3.86 -14.34
CA LYS A 172 -5.64 -4.75 -15.39
C LYS A 172 -6.40 -6.07 -15.39
N LEU A 173 -7.04 -6.39 -16.52
CA LEU A 173 -7.76 -7.65 -16.69
C LEU A 173 -6.87 -8.85 -16.45
N GLY A 174 -7.40 -9.84 -15.75
CA GLY A 174 -6.69 -11.08 -15.40
C GLY A 174 -5.85 -10.99 -14.13
N GLN A 175 -5.70 -9.81 -13.52
CA GLN A 175 -5.09 -9.69 -12.19
C GLN A 175 -6.11 -9.98 -11.09
N GLY A 176 -5.69 -10.70 -10.07
CA GLY A 176 -6.53 -11.07 -8.92
C GLY A 176 -7.06 -9.87 -8.15
N THR A 177 -6.32 -8.76 -8.14
CA THR A 177 -6.73 -7.48 -7.54
C THR A 177 -8.00 -6.94 -8.19
N ALA A 178 -7.97 -6.71 -9.51
CA ALA A 178 -9.13 -6.17 -10.24
C ALA A 178 -10.33 -7.11 -10.15
N ALA A 179 -10.11 -8.41 -10.35
CA ALA A 179 -11.16 -9.42 -10.24
C ALA A 179 -11.76 -9.47 -8.83
N GLY A 180 -10.93 -9.40 -7.79
CA GLY A 180 -11.37 -9.41 -6.39
C GLY A 180 -12.23 -8.19 -6.05
N GLN A 181 -11.83 -6.99 -6.44
CA GLN A 181 -12.61 -5.77 -6.23
C GLN A 181 -13.97 -5.82 -6.95
N THR A 182 -13.99 -6.26 -8.21
CA THR A 182 -15.26 -6.45 -8.96
C THR A 182 -16.16 -7.48 -8.28
N GLN A 183 -15.62 -8.63 -7.95
CA GLN A 183 -16.35 -9.69 -7.25
C GLN A 183 -16.92 -9.17 -5.92
N GLY A 184 -16.09 -8.50 -5.13
CA GLY A 184 -16.48 -7.95 -3.82
C GLY A 184 -17.59 -6.91 -3.95
N PHE A 185 -17.51 -6.02 -4.92
CA PHE A 185 -18.55 -5.03 -5.17
C PHE A 185 -19.91 -5.69 -5.46
N ILE A 186 -19.94 -6.67 -6.35
CA ILE A 186 -21.17 -7.40 -6.68
C ILE A 186 -21.69 -8.20 -5.48
N GLN A 187 -20.79 -8.91 -4.79
CA GLN A 187 -21.13 -9.70 -3.60
C GLN A 187 -21.63 -8.84 -2.44
N GLY A 188 -21.12 -7.60 -2.30
CA GLY A 188 -21.60 -6.64 -1.30
C GLY A 188 -23.09 -6.36 -1.43
N TYR A 189 -23.55 -6.14 -2.65
CA TYR A 189 -25.00 -6.01 -2.94
C TYR A 189 -25.76 -7.31 -2.65
N GLN A 190 -25.24 -8.46 -3.07
CA GLN A 190 -25.90 -9.76 -2.82
C GLN A 190 -26.02 -10.07 -1.32
N LYS A 191 -24.97 -9.82 -0.54
CA LYS A 191 -24.96 -10.02 0.92
C LYS A 191 -25.99 -9.12 1.62
N ALA A 192 -26.29 -7.96 1.04
CA ALA A 192 -27.34 -7.07 1.50
C ALA A 192 -28.75 -7.46 1.00
N GLY A 193 -28.91 -8.62 0.36
CA GLY A 193 -30.18 -9.10 -0.16
C GLY A 193 -30.68 -8.35 -1.41
N LYS A 194 -29.78 -7.66 -2.14
CA LYS A 194 -30.10 -6.92 -3.34
C LYS A 194 -30.08 -7.81 -4.58
N ASP A 195 -30.98 -7.52 -5.51
CA ASP A 195 -31.04 -8.21 -6.80
C ASP A 195 -30.00 -7.64 -7.75
N VAL A 196 -28.97 -8.42 -8.03
CA VAL A 196 -27.87 -8.12 -8.97
C VAL A 196 -27.96 -8.96 -10.25
N GLY A 197 -29.03 -9.76 -10.40
CA GLY A 197 -29.22 -10.65 -11.55
C GLY A 197 -28.03 -11.59 -11.73
N ASN A 198 -27.50 -11.64 -12.95
CA ASN A 198 -26.41 -12.54 -13.36
C ASN A 198 -25.01 -11.88 -13.35
N LEU A 199 -24.81 -10.76 -12.65
CA LEU A 199 -23.55 -9.98 -12.73
C LEU A 199 -22.31 -10.83 -12.48
N LEU A 200 -22.29 -11.74 -11.49
CA LEU A 200 -21.13 -12.59 -11.20
C LEU A 200 -20.75 -13.55 -12.35
N THR A 201 -21.71 -13.93 -13.19
CA THR A 201 -21.48 -14.80 -14.36
C THR A 201 -21.37 -14.02 -15.67
N SER A 202 -21.55 -12.70 -15.61
CA SER A 202 -21.55 -11.79 -16.77
C SER A 202 -20.56 -10.63 -16.55
N VAL A 203 -19.45 -10.88 -15.85
CA VAL A 203 -18.39 -9.89 -15.66
C VAL A 203 -17.88 -9.39 -17.00
N GLY A 204 -17.77 -8.05 -17.15
CA GLY A 204 -17.37 -7.40 -18.40
C GLY A 204 -18.50 -7.19 -19.41
N VAL A 205 -19.73 -7.66 -19.14
CA VAL A 205 -20.88 -7.50 -20.03
C VAL A 205 -21.63 -6.22 -19.70
N LYS A 206 -21.64 -5.26 -20.63
CA LYS A 206 -22.38 -4.00 -20.49
C LYS A 206 -23.88 -4.25 -20.41
N GLY A 207 -24.53 -3.58 -19.46
CA GLY A 207 -25.97 -3.70 -19.24
C GLY A 207 -26.41 -4.97 -18.52
N ALA A 208 -25.45 -5.83 -18.07
CA ALA A 208 -25.78 -6.95 -17.19
C ALA A 208 -26.19 -6.48 -15.81
N GLY A 209 -27.06 -7.22 -15.14
CA GLY A 209 -27.48 -6.92 -13.76
C GLY A 209 -28.94 -7.26 -13.46
N GLY A 210 -29.36 -6.82 -12.27
CA GLY A 210 -30.72 -6.95 -11.74
C GLY A 210 -31.39 -5.60 -11.49
N LYS A 211 -32.48 -5.61 -10.76
CA LYS A 211 -33.25 -4.37 -10.45
C LYS A 211 -32.55 -3.43 -9.46
N ASP A 212 -31.63 -3.95 -8.62
CA ASP A 212 -30.98 -3.17 -7.57
C ASP A 212 -29.57 -2.76 -7.96
N LEU A 213 -28.92 -3.45 -8.91
CA LEU A 213 -27.65 -3.07 -9.50
C LEU A 213 -27.55 -3.55 -10.95
N GLN A 214 -27.27 -2.66 -11.86
CA GLN A 214 -26.92 -2.92 -13.25
C GLN A 214 -25.59 -2.23 -13.57
N VAL A 215 -24.66 -2.94 -14.19
CA VAL A 215 -23.43 -2.34 -14.72
C VAL A 215 -23.70 -1.90 -16.16
N VAL A 216 -24.12 -0.63 -16.29
CA VAL A 216 -24.54 -0.04 -17.58
C VAL A 216 -23.39 0.17 -18.54
N PHE A 217 -22.17 0.34 -18.01
CA PHE A 217 -20.94 0.40 -18.81
C PHE A 217 -19.79 -0.29 -18.09
N TRP A 218 -18.98 -1.00 -18.86
CA TRP A 218 -17.86 -1.76 -18.33
C TRP A 218 -16.62 -1.56 -19.20
N GLY A 219 -15.46 -1.27 -18.59
CA GLY A 219 -14.19 -1.14 -19.29
C GLY A 219 -12.99 -1.29 -18.35
N SER A 220 -11.80 -1.53 -18.92
CA SER A 220 -10.56 -1.59 -18.16
C SER A 220 -9.72 -0.34 -18.41
N GLY A 221 -9.28 0.28 -17.32
CA GLY A 221 -8.29 1.37 -17.31
C GLY A 221 -6.87 0.87 -17.09
N GLY A 222 -6.69 -0.43 -16.80
CA GLY A 222 -5.36 -1.05 -16.68
C GLY A 222 -4.48 -0.43 -15.59
N TRP A 223 -5.06 0.23 -14.60
CA TRP A 223 -4.45 1.00 -13.49
C TRP A 223 -3.95 2.40 -13.84
N PHE A 224 -4.14 2.88 -15.09
CA PHE A 224 -3.60 4.17 -15.55
C PHE A 224 -4.69 5.18 -15.89
N ALA A 225 -4.36 6.47 -15.74
CA ALA A 225 -5.29 7.58 -15.95
C ALA A 225 -5.81 7.67 -17.40
N ASP A 226 -4.92 7.64 -18.40
CA ASP A 226 -5.30 7.84 -19.80
C ASP A 226 -6.27 6.78 -20.33
N PRO A 227 -6.04 5.45 -20.14
CA PRO A 227 -7.02 4.46 -20.55
C PRO A 227 -8.36 4.59 -19.78
N ALA A 228 -8.32 4.89 -18.47
CA ALA A 228 -9.53 5.10 -17.69
C ALA A 228 -10.32 6.32 -18.15
N LYS A 229 -9.64 7.41 -18.50
CA LYS A 229 -10.25 8.59 -19.13
C LYS A 229 -11.02 8.21 -20.40
N LYS A 230 -10.39 7.42 -21.26
CA LYS A 230 -11.05 6.92 -22.48
C LYS A 230 -12.30 6.10 -22.18
N VAL A 231 -12.23 5.18 -21.20
CA VAL A 231 -13.39 4.38 -20.77
C VAL A 231 -14.53 5.28 -20.29
N MET A 232 -14.23 6.30 -19.47
CA MET A 232 -15.23 7.24 -18.98
C MET A 232 -15.81 8.10 -20.09
N GLN A 233 -15.01 8.59 -21.04
CA GLN A 233 -15.49 9.32 -22.21
C GLN A 233 -16.44 8.49 -23.07
N ASP A 234 -16.09 7.21 -23.31
CA ASP A 234 -16.92 6.28 -24.07
C ASP A 234 -18.24 5.99 -23.32
N ALA A 235 -18.19 5.85 -21.99
CA ALA A 235 -19.37 5.67 -21.15
C ALA A 235 -20.31 6.89 -21.21
N ILE A 236 -19.78 8.10 -21.01
CA ILE A 236 -20.55 9.35 -21.09
C ILE A 236 -21.17 9.53 -22.47
N THR A 237 -20.43 9.24 -23.53
CA THR A 237 -20.93 9.31 -24.92
C THR A 237 -22.08 8.34 -25.17
N ALA A 238 -21.96 7.11 -24.65
CA ALA A 238 -22.95 6.06 -24.86
C ALA A 238 -24.22 6.23 -24.03
N LEU A 239 -24.09 6.76 -22.80
CA LEU A 239 -25.18 6.78 -21.81
C LEU A 239 -25.82 8.18 -21.64
N GLY A 240 -25.09 9.24 -21.94
CA GLY A 240 -25.45 10.60 -21.56
C GLY A 240 -25.37 10.83 -20.03
N PRO A 241 -25.59 12.09 -19.59
CA PRO A 241 -25.44 12.46 -18.17
C PRO A 241 -26.43 11.76 -17.23
N ASP A 242 -27.63 11.43 -17.71
CA ASP A 242 -28.69 10.80 -16.91
C ASP A 242 -28.68 9.26 -17.03
N GLY A 243 -27.71 8.67 -17.75
CA GLY A 243 -27.66 7.25 -18.04
C GLY A 243 -26.99 6.40 -16.94
N PHE A 244 -26.40 7.02 -15.92
CA PHE A 244 -25.74 6.35 -14.81
C PHE A 244 -25.88 7.13 -13.49
N ASP A 245 -25.78 6.42 -12.37
CA ASP A 245 -25.88 7.00 -11.02
C ASP A 245 -24.50 7.20 -10.39
N GLY A 246 -23.49 6.45 -10.85
CA GLY A 246 -22.14 6.55 -10.34
C GLY A 246 -21.14 5.67 -11.07
N ALA A 247 -19.89 5.75 -10.64
CA ALA A 247 -18.80 4.94 -11.14
C ALA A 247 -17.96 4.34 -10.01
N TYR A 248 -17.66 3.05 -10.10
CA TYR A 248 -16.62 2.42 -9.32
C TYR A 248 -15.37 2.32 -10.19
N VAL A 249 -14.34 3.04 -9.78
CA VAL A 249 -13.04 3.13 -10.46
C VAL A 249 -12.00 2.56 -9.52
N GLN A 250 -11.43 1.42 -9.86
CA GLN A 250 -10.72 0.55 -8.91
C GLN A 250 -9.40 1.09 -8.35
N ASN A 251 -8.91 2.26 -8.80
CA ASN A 251 -7.82 2.97 -8.13
C ASN A 251 -7.85 4.49 -8.38
N ASP A 252 -7.08 5.23 -7.59
CA ASP A 252 -6.99 6.70 -7.62
C ASP A 252 -6.37 7.25 -8.90
N GLU A 253 -5.44 6.53 -9.50
CA GLU A 253 -4.82 6.96 -10.75
C GLU A 253 -5.84 6.93 -11.90
N MET A 254 -6.62 5.87 -11.99
CA MET A 254 -7.74 5.78 -12.95
C MET A 254 -8.82 6.80 -12.65
N MET A 255 -9.11 7.08 -11.35
CA MET A 255 -10.06 8.12 -10.95
C MET A 255 -9.62 9.50 -11.43
N THR A 256 -8.32 9.80 -11.48
CA THR A 256 -7.82 11.05 -12.09
C THR A 256 -8.32 11.17 -13.53
N GLY A 257 -8.16 10.13 -14.35
CA GLY A 257 -8.63 10.14 -15.74
C GLY A 257 -10.15 10.21 -15.86
N ALA A 258 -10.88 9.52 -14.99
CA ALA A 258 -12.35 9.56 -14.98
C ALA A 258 -12.88 10.97 -14.65
N LEU A 259 -12.29 11.65 -13.65
CA LEU A 259 -12.65 13.03 -13.31
C LEU A 259 -12.33 14.02 -14.43
N GLU A 260 -11.20 13.86 -15.12
CA GLU A 260 -10.86 14.66 -16.29
C GLU A 260 -11.88 14.50 -17.42
N ALA A 261 -12.29 13.26 -17.72
CA ALA A 261 -13.31 12.99 -18.73
C ALA A 261 -14.66 13.62 -18.38
N MET A 262 -15.07 13.56 -17.11
CA MET A 262 -16.29 14.21 -16.63
C MET A 262 -16.22 15.73 -16.76
N GLN A 263 -15.07 16.33 -16.40
CA GLN A 263 -14.84 17.77 -16.54
C GLN A 263 -14.91 18.21 -18.00
N GLU A 264 -14.27 17.49 -18.91
CA GLU A 264 -14.30 17.78 -20.37
C GLU A 264 -15.72 17.69 -20.94
N ALA A 265 -16.52 16.77 -20.41
CA ALA A 265 -17.94 16.65 -20.78
C ALA A 265 -18.85 17.68 -20.10
N GLY A 266 -18.33 18.56 -19.26
CA GLY A 266 -19.10 19.57 -18.51
C GLY A 266 -19.99 18.96 -17.43
N LEU A 267 -19.71 17.74 -16.96
CA LEU A 267 -20.42 17.09 -15.87
C LEU A 267 -19.87 17.56 -14.52
N ASP A 268 -20.76 17.73 -13.54
CA ASP A 268 -20.41 18.00 -12.16
C ASP A 268 -20.22 16.67 -11.40
N PRO A 269 -18.99 16.25 -11.04
CA PRO A 269 -18.77 14.97 -10.39
C PRO A 269 -19.53 14.80 -9.08
N SER A 270 -19.81 15.89 -8.35
CA SER A 270 -20.53 15.85 -7.06
C SER A 270 -21.98 15.36 -7.15
N LYS A 271 -22.52 15.26 -8.36
CA LYS A 271 -23.88 14.74 -8.61
C LYS A 271 -23.93 13.22 -8.75
N TYR A 272 -22.79 12.56 -8.81
CA TYR A 272 -22.68 11.12 -9.01
C TYR A 272 -21.98 10.48 -7.80
N TRP A 273 -22.29 9.23 -7.53
CA TRP A 273 -21.48 8.46 -6.63
C TRP A 273 -20.18 8.06 -7.35
N LEU A 274 -19.04 8.50 -6.83
CA LEU A 274 -17.73 8.13 -7.37
C LEU A 274 -16.92 7.49 -6.24
N GLY A 275 -16.62 6.19 -6.40
CA GLY A 275 -15.85 5.43 -5.45
C GLY A 275 -14.53 4.96 -6.07
N SER A 276 -13.44 5.06 -5.29
CA SER A 276 -12.11 4.56 -5.65
C SER A 276 -11.43 3.84 -4.51
N SER A 277 -10.23 3.36 -4.77
CA SER A 277 -9.35 2.71 -3.81
C SER A 277 -7.91 3.19 -4.01
N ASN A 278 -7.07 2.96 -3.06
CA ASN A 278 -5.67 3.20 -2.80
C ASN A 278 -5.43 4.21 -1.67
N GLY A 279 -6.23 5.27 -1.55
CA GLY A 279 -6.07 6.25 -0.47
C GLY A 279 -4.82 7.10 -0.60
N LYS A 280 -4.52 7.57 -1.79
CA LYS A 280 -3.48 8.58 -2.02
C LYS A 280 -3.93 9.92 -1.44
N GLU A 281 -3.03 10.74 -0.92
CA GLU A 281 -3.36 12.01 -0.27
C GLU A 281 -4.24 12.92 -1.14
N LYS A 282 -4.03 12.88 -2.46
CA LYS A 282 -4.85 13.61 -3.44
C LYS A 282 -6.31 13.15 -3.44
N SER A 283 -6.57 11.84 -3.29
CA SER A 283 -7.93 11.31 -3.25
C SER A 283 -8.66 11.69 -1.98
N TRP A 284 -7.96 11.80 -0.84
CA TRP A 284 -8.57 12.32 0.39
C TRP A 284 -9.06 13.75 0.23
N ASP A 285 -8.33 14.56 -0.53
CA ASP A 285 -8.75 15.93 -0.82
C ASP A 285 -9.96 15.98 -1.77
N TRP A 286 -10.07 15.04 -2.71
CA TRP A 286 -11.25 14.93 -3.56
C TRP A 286 -12.49 14.58 -2.76
N VAL A 287 -12.41 13.60 -1.86
CA VAL A 287 -13.52 13.24 -0.95
C VAL A 287 -13.87 14.42 -0.05
N ALA A 288 -12.89 15.07 0.57
CA ALA A 288 -13.11 16.23 1.44
C ALA A 288 -13.79 17.40 0.72
N LYS A 289 -13.50 17.60 -0.58
CA LYS A 289 -14.13 18.62 -1.44
C LYS A 289 -15.44 18.17 -2.04
N GLY A 290 -15.83 16.90 -1.90
CA GLY A 290 -17.03 16.32 -2.50
C GLY A 290 -16.92 16.07 -4.00
N LEU A 291 -15.73 16.02 -4.57
CA LEU A 291 -15.50 15.64 -5.98
C LEU A 291 -15.67 14.13 -6.19
N THR A 292 -15.27 13.33 -5.21
CA THR A 292 -15.56 11.90 -5.11
C THR A 292 -16.31 11.62 -3.83
N THR A 293 -17.01 10.50 -3.76
CA THR A 293 -17.86 10.16 -2.61
C THR A 293 -17.08 9.41 -1.55
N MET A 294 -16.25 8.46 -1.99
CA MET A 294 -15.49 7.61 -1.08
C MET A 294 -14.19 7.14 -1.72
N ASP A 295 -13.27 6.78 -0.86
CA ASP A 295 -12.02 6.13 -1.21
C ASP A 295 -11.69 5.07 -0.15
N VAL A 296 -11.17 3.92 -0.56
CA VAL A 296 -10.67 2.90 0.37
C VAL A 296 -9.17 3.05 0.51
N ASN A 297 -8.71 3.41 1.71
CA ASN A 297 -7.29 3.56 1.99
C ASN A 297 -6.61 2.20 2.08
N GLN A 298 -6.02 1.76 0.98
CA GLN A 298 -5.12 0.63 0.88
C GLN A 298 -3.72 1.18 0.59
N CYS A 299 -2.84 1.00 1.53
CA CYS A 299 -1.61 1.78 1.56
C CYS A 299 -0.37 0.90 1.28
N PRO A 300 0.36 1.14 0.17
CA PRO A 300 1.54 0.36 -0.18
C PRO A 300 2.67 0.51 0.84
N THR A 301 2.72 1.63 1.56
CA THR A 301 3.73 1.89 2.59
C THR A 301 3.58 0.94 3.78
N LEU A 302 2.35 0.62 4.17
CA LEU A 302 2.08 -0.34 5.23
C LEU A 302 2.36 -1.78 4.80
N GLU A 303 2.00 -2.17 3.56
CA GLU A 303 2.38 -3.48 3.03
C GLU A 303 3.89 -3.70 3.09
N ALA A 304 4.64 -2.71 2.65
CA ALA A 304 6.09 -2.76 2.62
C ALA A 304 6.71 -2.83 4.03
N ASP A 305 6.15 -2.11 5.01
CA ASP A 305 6.57 -2.19 6.41
C ASP A 305 6.29 -3.60 6.98
N ILE A 306 5.12 -4.17 6.70
CA ILE A 306 4.77 -5.52 7.12
C ILE A 306 5.76 -6.55 6.53
N ALA A 307 6.05 -6.46 5.24
CA ALA A 307 7.04 -7.34 4.62
C ALA A 307 8.43 -7.19 5.26
N PHE A 308 8.85 -5.96 5.54
CA PHE A 308 10.10 -5.72 6.28
C PHE A 308 10.09 -6.38 7.67
N GLN A 309 8.97 -6.30 8.40
CA GLN A 309 8.83 -6.94 9.71
C GLN A 309 8.86 -8.47 9.59
N GLN A 310 8.18 -9.05 8.58
CA GLN A 310 8.20 -10.49 8.31
C GLN A 310 9.63 -10.98 8.02
N ILE A 311 10.37 -10.30 7.15
CA ILE A 311 11.76 -10.62 6.81
C ILE A 311 12.67 -10.46 8.03
N SER A 312 12.47 -9.42 8.83
CA SER A 312 13.22 -9.19 10.07
C SER A 312 13.00 -10.33 11.07
N ALA A 313 11.75 -10.76 11.25
CA ALA A 313 11.41 -11.88 12.12
C ALA A 313 11.99 -13.21 11.58
N TYR A 314 11.91 -13.45 10.27
CA TYR A 314 12.50 -14.61 9.61
C TYR A 314 14.01 -14.71 9.87
N PHE A 315 14.76 -13.63 9.64
CA PHE A 315 16.20 -13.62 9.89
C PHE A 315 16.58 -13.75 11.37
N ALA A 316 15.71 -13.29 12.25
CA ALA A 316 15.88 -13.42 13.70
C ALA A 316 15.44 -14.81 14.23
N GLY A 317 14.92 -15.70 13.39
CA GLY A 317 14.33 -16.97 13.80
C GLY A 317 13.12 -16.84 14.74
N LYS A 318 12.41 -15.69 14.68
CA LYS A 318 11.24 -15.42 15.51
C LYS A 318 9.95 -15.85 14.80
N PRO A 319 8.92 -16.28 15.55
CA PRO A 319 7.60 -16.53 14.97
C PRO A 319 7.00 -15.26 14.32
N TYR A 320 6.31 -15.42 13.20
CA TYR A 320 5.54 -14.35 12.54
C TYR A 320 4.37 -14.95 11.75
N LYS A 321 3.34 -14.13 11.49
CA LYS A 321 2.25 -14.51 10.58
C LYS A 321 2.76 -14.49 9.15
N LYS A 322 2.73 -15.65 8.47
CA LYS A 322 3.22 -15.77 7.08
C LYS A 322 2.36 -14.99 6.08
N ALA A 323 1.04 -14.98 6.26
CA ALA A 323 0.14 -14.22 5.40
C ALA A 323 -0.62 -13.20 6.24
N VAL A 324 -0.50 -11.94 5.85
CA VAL A 324 -1.13 -10.82 6.51
C VAL A 324 -2.00 -10.08 5.51
N PHE A 325 -3.31 -9.98 5.80
CA PHE A 325 -4.21 -9.07 5.13
C PHE A 325 -4.41 -7.83 5.99
N VAL A 326 -4.01 -6.70 5.44
CA VAL A 326 -4.24 -5.40 6.06
C VAL A 326 -5.72 -5.06 5.99
N ASN A 327 -6.31 -4.59 7.09
CA ASN A 327 -7.66 -4.08 7.06
C ASN A 327 -7.70 -2.71 6.38
N PHE A 328 -8.62 -2.57 5.44
CA PHE A 328 -8.87 -1.30 4.77
C PHE A 328 -9.55 -0.31 5.71
N GLN A 329 -9.31 0.98 5.43
CA GLN A 329 -10.03 2.09 6.04
C GLN A 329 -10.81 2.80 4.93
N PRO A 330 -12.15 2.67 4.87
CA PRO A 330 -12.94 3.48 3.97
C PRO A 330 -12.92 4.93 4.47
N TYR A 331 -12.89 5.87 3.55
CA TYR A 331 -12.97 7.29 3.80
C TYR A 331 -14.13 7.89 3.00
N GLU A 332 -15.14 8.37 3.70
CA GLU A 332 -16.27 9.13 3.16
C GLU A 332 -16.31 10.49 3.85
N LYS A 333 -16.66 11.55 3.11
CA LYS A 333 -16.83 12.87 3.70
C LYS A 333 -17.88 12.84 4.82
N ASP A 334 -17.59 13.53 5.91
CA ASP A 334 -18.48 13.71 7.06
C ASP A 334 -18.71 12.44 7.93
N THR A 335 -18.18 11.29 7.55
CA THR A 335 -18.38 10.04 8.31
C THR A 335 -17.09 9.48 8.89
N ASP A 336 -15.95 9.78 8.27
CA ASP A 336 -14.67 9.15 8.58
C ASP A 336 -13.61 10.17 8.99
N ASP A 337 -12.67 9.70 9.79
CA ASP A 337 -11.58 10.50 10.34
C ASP A 337 -10.34 10.43 9.44
N LYS A 338 -10.08 11.49 8.67
CA LYS A 338 -8.90 11.60 7.79
C LYS A 338 -7.58 11.36 8.54
N SER A 339 -7.53 11.62 9.86
CA SER A 339 -6.31 11.40 10.64
C SER A 339 -5.91 9.92 10.75
N LYS A 340 -6.86 9.00 10.51
CA LYS A 340 -6.63 7.56 10.51
C LYS A 340 -6.06 7.04 9.19
N MET A 341 -6.11 7.86 8.14
CA MET A 341 -5.58 7.46 6.83
C MET A 341 -4.06 7.27 6.90
N ILE A 342 -3.59 6.24 6.22
CA ILE A 342 -2.16 5.90 6.18
C ILE A 342 -1.53 6.59 4.98
N PRO A 343 -0.51 7.43 5.16
CA PRO A 343 0.05 8.21 4.07
C PRO A 343 0.95 7.38 3.16
N TRP A 344 1.02 7.79 1.89
CA TRP A 344 1.95 7.25 0.90
C TRP A 344 3.29 7.99 0.92
N ILE A 345 3.29 9.26 1.34
CA ILE A 345 4.50 10.08 1.42
C ILE A 345 5.42 9.51 2.49
N LEU A 346 6.66 9.20 2.09
CA LEU A 346 7.65 8.53 2.94
C LEU A 346 7.83 9.22 4.30
N ASP A 347 8.08 10.52 4.30
CA ASP A 347 8.37 11.27 5.53
C ASP A 347 7.17 11.27 6.47
N ASP A 348 5.96 11.45 5.94
CA ASP A 348 4.72 11.41 6.72
C ASP A 348 4.45 10.01 7.29
N TYR A 349 4.70 8.97 6.48
CA TYR A 349 4.60 7.59 6.94
C TYR A 349 5.59 7.31 8.07
N MET A 350 6.87 7.63 7.87
CA MET A 350 7.92 7.37 8.86
C MET A 350 7.69 8.17 10.15
N ALA A 351 7.17 9.40 10.07
CA ALA A 351 6.81 10.20 11.23
C ALA A 351 5.65 9.55 12.03
N LYS A 352 4.58 9.11 11.35
CA LYS A 352 3.47 8.39 12.00
C LYS A 352 3.92 7.06 12.58
N ARG A 353 4.77 6.31 11.88
CA ARG A 353 5.36 5.06 12.35
C ARG A 353 6.19 5.29 13.63
N ALA A 354 7.06 6.28 13.64
CA ALA A 354 7.89 6.62 14.80
C ALA A 354 7.06 7.06 16.02
N ALA A 355 5.94 7.75 15.79
CA ALA A 355 4.98 8.13 16.84
C ALA A 355 4.10 6.97 17.33
N ASN A 356 4.31 5.74 16.79
CA ASN A 356 3.46 4.56 17.05
C ASN A 356 1.97 4.83 16.80
N ALA A 357 1.68 5.72 15.85
CA ALA A 357 0.32 6.07 15.48
C ALA A 357 -0.40 4.91 14.77
N PHE A 358 0.39 4.01 14.15
CA PHE A 358 -0.09 2.72 13.66
C PHE A 358 0.27 1.67 14.71
N LYS A 359 -0.70 1.12 15.39
CA LYS A 359 -0.51 -0.05 16.25
C LYS A 359 -0.40 -1.34 15.42
N TYR A 360 0.42 -1.30 14.38
CA TYR A 360 0.55 -2.42 13.45
C TYR A 360 1.83 -3.22 13.76
N ASP A 361 1.76 -4.07 14.73
CA ASP A 361 2.63 -5.24 14.84
C ASP A 361 2.05 -6.33 13.93
N ILE A 362 2.90 -7.04 13.20
CA ILE A 362 2.50 -8.21 12.38
C ILE A 362 1.79 -9.30 13.21
N ASN A 363 1.86 -9.24 14.53
CA ASN A 363 1.16 -10.10 15.47
C ASN A 363 -0.16 -9.49 15.98
N ASP A 364 -0.52 -8.27 15.57
CA ASP A 364 -1.76 -7.63 16.00
C ASP A 364 -2.97 -8.43 15.49
N PRO A 365 -3.99 -8.70 16.35
CA PRO A 365 -5.25 -9.33 15.94
C PRO A 365 -6.01 -8.59 14.85
N VAL A 366 -5.71 -7.28 14.63
CA VAL A 366 -6.27 -6.47 13.53
C VAL A 366 -5.91 -7.07 12.16
N PHE A 367 -4.76 -7.76 12.06
CA PHE A 367 -4.40 -8.44 10.83
C PHE A 367 -5.08 -9.79 10.72
N ARG A 368 -5.94 -9.96 9.74
CA ARG A 368 -6.54 -11.24 9.41
C ARG A 368 -5.45 -12.20 8.94
N ALA A 369 -5.34 -13.35 9.60
CA ALA A 369 -4.66 -14.48 8.98
C ALA A 369 -5.56 -15.02 7.87
N ASN A 370 -5.03 -15.18 6.66
CA ASN A 370 -5.77 -15.87 5.61
C ASN A 370 -5.77 -17.37 5.92
N PRO A 371 -6.94 -18.00 6.11
CA PRO A 371 -7.03 -19.44 6.39
C PRO A 371 -6.39 -20.31 5.31
N ALA A 372 -6.30 -19.83 4.07
CA ALA A 372 -5.67 -20.55 2.97
C ALA A 372 -4.15 -20.72 3.11
N TYR A 373 -3.50 -20.00 4.03
CA TYR A 373 -2.05 -20.02 4.26
C TYR A 373 -1.65 -20.43 5.69
N GLN A 374 -2.59 -21.00 6.44
CA GLN A 374 -2.32 -21.58 7.78
C GLN A 374 -1.67 -22.96 7.69
#